data_5951aea2ed3b51f3a8973b44ab3aab86
#
_entry.id   5951aea2ed3b51f3a8973b44ab3aab86
#
_cell.length_a   1.000
_cell.length_b   1.000
_cell.length_c   1.000
_cell.angle_alpha   90.00
_cell.angle_beta   90.00
_cell.angle_gamma   90.00
#
_symmetry.space_group_name_H-M   'P 1'
#
loop_
_entity.id
_entity.type
_entity.pdbx_description
1 polymer ?
#
loop_
_entity_poly.entity_id
_entity_poly.type
_entity_poly.pdbx_seq_one_letter_code
_entity_poly.pdbx_strand_id
1 'polypeptide(L)'
;TPWEEQAAYKEGLIDSKGKRLKKEKVNTADRKNAYTFLHRLVFNLKRLMELLPFGKTRLASYATALFLIKEHAGITGNKLDKEVFKYMKESGFLQEDLLEDFIPINKVQNERTYTLVRPMIIDEEVVAGRGDTIIHSGAKPAGKVYGVSVFKMYNVDKEAMMYCTSHDLR
;
A
#
# COMPACT_ATOMS: atom_id res chain seq x y z
N THR A 1 17.11 -1.21 2.12
CA THR A 1 18.08 -1.05 1.01
C THR A 1 17.87 0.32 0.39
N PRO A 2 18.91 1.15 0.26
CA PRO A 2 18.86 2.45 -0.44
C PRO A 2 18.38 2.28 -1.90
N TRP A 3 17.82 3.37 -2.45
CA TRP A 3 17.33 3.34 -3.84
C TRP A 3 18.47 3.12 -4.84
N GLU A 4 19.65 3.65 -4.54
CA GLU A 4 20.86 3.58 -5.36
C GLU A 4 21.39 2.15 -5.53
N GLU A 5 21.07 1.26 -4.60
CA GLU A 5 21.46 -0.16 -4.66
C GLU A 5 20.52 -1.00 -5.52
N GLN A 6 19.35 -0.49 -5.86
CA GLN A 6 18.38 -1.19 -6.71
C GLN A 6 18.88 -1.34 -8.13
N ALA A 7 18.65 -2.52 -8.74
CA ALA A 7 19.01 -2.75 -10.15
C ALA A 7 18.36 -1.72 -11.08
N ALA A 8 17.11 -1.33 -10.81
CA ALA A 8 16.40 -0.31 -11.58
C ALA A 8 17.07 1.07 -11.54
N TYR A 9 17.71 1.43 -10.43
CA TYR A 9 18.48 2.67 -10.31
C TYR A 9 19.78 2.58 -11.12
N LYS A 10 20.52 1.48 -10.98
CA LYS A 10 21.77 1.22 -11.74
C LYS A 10 21.53 1.21 -13.25
N GLU A 11 20.37 0.74 -13.69
CA GLU A 11 19.92 0.78 -15.08
C GLU A 11 19.33 2.15 -15.51
N GLY A 12 19.35 3.15 -14.63
CA GLY A 12 18.84 4.49 -14.91
C GLY A 12 17.32 4.55 -15.11
N LEU A 13 16.56 3.61 -14.60
CA LEU A 13 15.11 3.53 -14.79
C LEU A 13 14.32 4.29 -13.72
N ILE A 14 14.93 4.50 -12.56
CA ILE A 14 14.36 5.28 -11.43
C ILE A 14 15.39 6.28 -10.93
N ASP A 15 14.91 7.34 -10.28
CA ASP A 15 15.74 8.33 -9.59
C ASP A 15 16.09 7.90 -8.15
N SER A 16 16.84 8.74 -7.43
CA SER A 16 17.23 8.53 -6.03
C SER A 16 16.05 8.50 -5.03
N LYS A 17 14.84 8.81 -5.47
CA LYS A 17 13.59 8.72 -4.71
C LYS A 17 12.72 7.55 -5.17
N GLY A 18 13.24 6.67 -6.03
CA GLY A 18 12.51 5.52 -6.55
C GLY A 18 11.44 5.86 -7.59
N LYS A 19 11.40 7.11 -8.09
CA LYS A 19 10.42 7.55 -9.09
C LYS A 19 10.87 7.15 -10.49
N ARG A 20 9.93 6.65 -11.28
CA ARG A 20 10.18 6.23 -12.67
C ARG A 20 10.61 7.40 -13.55
N LEU A 21 11.74 7.25 -14.24
CA LEU A 21 12.23 8.19 -15.26
C LEU A 21 11.51 7.89 -16.60
N LYS A 22 10.45 8.63 -16.91
CA LYS A 22 9.55 8.38 -18.05
C LYS A 22 10.23 8.41 -19.42
N LYS A 23 11.35 9.14 -19.56
CA LYS A 23 12.12 9.24 -20.80
C LYS A 23 12.91 7.98 -21.11
N GLU A 24 13.22 7.16 -20.11
CA GLU A 24 14.00 5.95 -20.24
C GLU A 24 13.14 4.76 -20.69
N LYS A 25 13.57 4.07 -21.74
CA LYS A 25 12.85 2.91 -22.28
C LYS A 25 13.30 1.61 -21.60
N VAL A 26 12.34 0.74 -21.30
CA VAL A 26 12.60 -0.61 -20.78
C VAL A 26 12.67 -1.58 -21.96
N ASN A 27 13.76 -1.51 -22.73
CA ASN A 27 13.91 -2.21 -24.00
C ASN A 27 14.95 -3.33 -24.00
N THR A 28 15.91 -3.34 -23.08
CA THR A 28 16.89 -4.42 -22.92
C THR A 28 16.41 -5.51 -21.97
N ALA A 29 17.01 -6.70 -22.01
CA ALA A 29 16.71 -7.78 -21.09
C ALA A 29 16.98 -7.38 -19.64
N ASP A 30 18.11 -6.74 -19.36
CA ASP A 30 18.50 -6.30 -18.02
C ASP A 30 17.51 -5.25 -17.46
N ARG A 31 17.14 -4.27 -18.29
CA ARG A 31 16.13 -3.27 -17.91
C ARG A 31 14.74 -3.89 -17.66
N LYS A 32 14.33 -4.87 -18.45
CA LYS A 32 13.07 -5.61 -18.23
C LYS A 32 13.10 -6.39 -16.92
N ASN A 33 14.22 -7.05 -16.61
CA ASN A 33 14.42 -7.78 -15.38
C ASN A 33 14.50 -6.86 -14.16
N ALA A 34 15.14 -5.70 -14.28
CA ALA A 34 15.28 -4.70 -13.22
C ALA A 34 13.98 -3.94 -12.93
N TYR A 35 13.00 -3.93 -13.85
CA TYR A 35 11.78 -3.14 -13.73
C TYR A 35 10.53 -3.91 -14.16
N THR A 36 10.29 -5.05 -13.54
CA THR A 36 9.10 -5.89 -13.74
C THR A 36 7.86 -5.25 -13.08
N PHE A 37 6.68 -5.83 -13.31
CA PHE A 37 5.46 -5.44 -12.60
C PHE A 37 5.64 -5.51 -11.08
N LEU A 38 6.28 -6.57 -10.58
CA LEU A 38 6.56 -6.73 -9.14
C LEU A 38 7.46 -5.60 -8.62
N HIS A 39 8.53 -5.26 -9.33
CA HIS A 39 9.40 -4.15 -8.94
C HIS A 39 8.65 -2.81 -8.86
N ARG A 40 7.82 -2.50 -9.87
CA ARG A 40 7.00 -1.27 -9.88
C ARG A 40 6.07 -1.21 -8.67
N LEU A 41 5.42 -2.33 -8.36
CA LEU A 41 4.55 -2.45 -7.22
C LEU A 41 5.29 -2.20 -5.90
N VAL A 42 6.42 -2.89 -5.71
CA VAL A 42 7.21 -2.76 -4.48
C VAL A 42 7.81 -1.35 -4.34
N PHE A 43 8.27 -0.74 -5.43
CA PHE A 43 8.80 0.62 -5.39
C PHE A 43 7.72 1.65 -5.02
N ASN A 44 6.51 1.52 -5.56
CA ASN A 44 5.39 2.37 -5.16
C ASN A 44 5.04 2.18 -3.67
N LEU A 45 5.01 0.94 -3.19
CA LEU A 45 4.77 0.64 -1.79
C LEU A 45 5.87 1.18 -0.88
N LYS A 46 7.15 1.03 -1.27
CA LYS A 46 8.28 1.59 -0.52
C LYS A 46 8.18 3.12 -0.41
N ARG A 47 7.91 3.81 -1.52
CA ARG A 47 7.73 5.26 -1.51
C ARG A 47 6.57 5.69 -0.61
N LEU A 48 5.44 4.98 -0.67
CA LEU A 48 4.32 5.22 0.24
C LEU A 48 4.73 5.03 1.69
N MET A 49 5.51 4.00 2.00
CA MET A 49 6.00 3.73 3.35
C MET A 49 7.00 4.79 3.86
N GLU A 50 7.79 5.39 2.98
CA GLU A 50 8.72 6.49 3.33
C GLU A 50 7.98 7.79 3.71
N LEU A 51 6.77 7.98 3.20
CA LEU A 51 5.92 9.13 3.51
C LEU A 51 5.13 8.99 4.82
N LEU A 52 5.10 7.80 5.41
CA LEU A 52 4.26 7.50 6.57
C LEU A 52 5.11 7.34 7.85
N PRO A 53 4.55 7.68 9.02
CA PRO A 53 5.21 7.44 10.29
C PRO A 53 5.45 5.95 10.52
N PHE A 54 6.47 5.64 11.33
CA PHE A 54 6.87 4.26 11.64
C PHE A 54 5.78 3.43 12.34
N GLY A 55 5.85 2.10 12.21
CA GLY A 55 5.08 1.14 13.00
C GLY A 55 3.83 0.56 12.32
N LYS A 56 2.85 0.16 13.12
CA LYS A 56 1.60 -0.53 12.71
C LYS A 56 0.82 0.21 11.63
N THR A 57 0.86 1.52 11.65
CA THR A 57 0.25 2.42 10.66
C THR A 57 0.81 2.20 9.26
N ARG A 58 2.12 1.96 9.16
CA ARG A 58 2.80 1.69 7.89
C ARG A 58 2.34 0.38 7.27
N LEU A 59 2.23 -0.68 8.09
CA LEU A 59 1.75 -1.99 7.60
C LEU A 59 0.28 -1.93 7.15
N ALA A 60 -0.57 -1.19 7.86
CA ALA A 60 -1.96 -1.00 7.48
C ALA A 60 -2.10 -0.29 6.12
N SER A 61 -1.32 0.76 5.89
CA SER A 61 -1.29 1.46 4.60
C SER A 61 -0.78 0.57 3.46
N TYR A 62 0.25 -0.23 3.74
CA TYR A 62 0.75 -1.22 2.81
C TYR A 62 -0.34 -2.25 2.44
N ALA A 63 -1.07 -2.79 3.42
CA ALA A 63 -2.15 -3.74 3.18
C ALA A 63 -3.27 -3.13 2.32
N THR A 64 -3.65 -1.89 2.59
CA THR A 64 -4.66 -1.18 1.80
C THR A 64 -4.19 -0.94 0.36
N ALA A 65 -2.96 -0.48 0.17
CA ALA A 65 -2.40 -0.23 -1.15
C ALA A 65 -2.29 -1.51 -1.99
N LEU A 66 -1.80 -2.60 -1.38
CA LEU A 66 -1.71 -3.89 -2.07
C LEU A 66 -3.09 -4.46 -2.41
N PHE A 67 -4.07 -4.29 -1.51
CA PHE A 67 -5.45 -4.69 -1.77
C PHE A 67 -6.03 -3.95 -2.99
N LEU A 68 -5.88 -2.62 -3.04
CA LEU A 68 -6.36 -1.80 -4.16
C LEU A 68 -5.72 -2.22 -5.50
N ILE A 69 -4.43 -2.48 -5.50
CA ILE A 69 -3.71 -2.92 -6.70
C ILE A 69 -4.23 -4.28 -7.16
N LYS A 70 -4.47 -5.21 -6.25
CA LYS A 70 -5.03 -6.54 -6.57
C LYS A 70 -6.44 -6.41 -7.15
N GLU A 71 -7.29 -5.60 -6.52
CA GLU A 71 -8.66 -5.39 -7.00
C GLU A 71 -8.66 -4.75 -8.40
N HIS A 72 -7.89 -3.69 -8.61
CA HIS A 72 -7.80 -2.99 -9.90
C HIS A 72 -7.24 -3.89 -11.02
N ALA A 73 -6.28 -4.74 -10.70
CA ALA A 73 -5.68 -5.66 -11.65
C ALA A 73 -6.45 -6.98 -11.82
N GLY A 74 -7.55 -7.20 -11.08
CA GLY A 74 -8.31 -8.44 -11.09
C GLY A 74 -7.54 -9.65 -10.52
N ILE A 75 -6.55 -9.42 -9.66
CA ILE A 75 -5.70 -10.47 -9.08
C ILE A 75 -6.37 -11.04 -7.84
N THR A 76 -6.72 -12.33 -7.92
CA THR A 76 -7.34 -13.08 -6.80
C THR A 76 -6.30 -13.93 -6.06
N GLY A 77 -6.67 -14.35 -4.84
CA GLY A 77 -5.81 -15.20 -4.01
C GLY A 77 -4.66 -14.44 -3.34
N ASN A 78 -3.75 -15.18 -2.72
CA ASN A 78 -2.66 -14.63 -1.90
C ASN A 78 -1.25 -14.88 -2.47
N LYS A 79 -1.15 -15.31 -3.71
CA LYS A 79 0.16 -15.59 -4.35
C LYS A 79 0.99 -14.31 -4.47
N LEU A 80 0.38 -13.25 -5.00
CA LEU A 80 1.04 -11.96 -5.14
C LEU A 80 1.45 -11.40 -3.78
N ASP A 81 0.59 -11.51 -2.77
CA ASP A 81 0.88 -11.05 -1.40
C ASP A 81 2.16 -11.71 -0.86
N LYS A 82 2.28 -13.03 -1.04
CA LYS A 82 3.45 -13.79 -0.60
C LYS A 82 4.72 -13.41 -1.37
N GLU A 83 4.62 -13.22 -2.68
CA GLU A 83 5.75 -12.82 -3.53
C GLU A 83 6.25 -11.41 -3.18
N VAL A 84 5.33 -10.46 -3.01
CA VAL A 84 5.65 -9.09 -2.59
C VAL A 84 6.27 -9.09 -1.20
N PHE A 85 5.69 -9.82 -0.26
CA PHE A 85 6.20 -9.92 1.09
C PHE A 85 7.63 -10.49 1.13
N LYS A 86 7.85 -11.61 0.41
CA LYS A 86 9.17 -12.22 0.28
C LYS A 86 10.19 -11.23 -0.27
N TYR A 87 9.85 -10.54 -1.34
CA TYR A 87 10.73 -9.55 -1.96
C TYR A 87 11.06 -8.40 -0.99
N MET A 88 10.06 -7.87 -0.28
CA MET A 88 10.25 -6.76 0.66
C MET A 88 11.13 -7.17 1.86
N LYS A 89 10.98 -8.41 2.33
CA LYS A 89 11.84 -8.97 3.39
C LYS A 89 13.28 -9.15 2.90
N GLU A 90 13.49 -9.78 1.75
CA GLU A 90 14.81 -10.02 1.17
C GLU A 90 15.54 -8.71 0.81
N SER A 91 14.78 -7.69 0.43
CA SER A 91 15.32 -6.35 0.13
C SER A 91 15.49 -5.45 1.36
N GLY A 92 15.20 -5.94 2.57
CA GLY A 92 15.32 -5.18 3.81
C GLY A 92 14.30 -4.04 3.98
N PHE A 93 13.20 -4.07 3.24
CA PHE A 93 12.13 -3.07 3.34
C PHE A 93 11.18 -3.31 4.51
N LEU A 94 11.04 -4.55 4.96
CA LEU A 94 10.27 -4.94 6.13
C LEU A 94 11.19 -5.47 7.22
N GLN A 95 10.99 -4.99 8.43
CA GLN A 95 11.59 -5.55 9.64
C GLN A 95 10.63 -6.57 10.24
N GLU A 96 11.13 -7.67 10.76
CA GLU A 96 10.31 -8.78 11.29
C GLU A 96 9.40 -8.35 12.45
N ASP A 97 9.87 -7.45 13.28
CA ASP A 97 9.15 -6.92 14.46
C ASP A 97 7.82 -6.22 14.12
N LEU A 98 7.63 -5.78 12.86
CA LEU A 98 6.38 -5.14 12.43
C LEU A 98 5.22 -6.15 12.25
N LEU A 99 5.50 -7.43 12.16
CA LEU A 99 4.52 -8.48 11.93
C LEU A 99 3.98 -9.10 13.22
N GLU A 100 4.83 -9.22 14.25
CA GLU A 100 4.44 -9.83 15.53
C GLU A 100 3.44 -8.97 16.30
N ASP A 101 3.49 -7.65 16.10
CA ASP A 101 2.63 -6.68 16.77
C ASP A 101 1.27 -6.43 16.07
N PHE A 102 1.00 -7.12 14.97
CA PHE A 102 -0.21 -6.91 14.21
C PHE A 102 -1.40 -7.64 14.82
N ILE A 103 -2.04 -7.04 15.83
CA ILE A 103 -3.32 -7.51 16.34
C ILE A 103 -4.43 -6.97 15.43
N PRO A 104 -5.16 -7.83 14.71
CA PRO A 104 -6.27 -7.38 13.89
C PRO A 104 -7.34 -6.77 14.80
N ILE A 105 -7.58 -5.47 14.71
CA ILE A 105 -8.70 -4.82 15.38
C ILE A 105 -9.96 -5.16 14.58
N ASN A 106 -10.73 -6.13 15.07
CA ASN A 106 -11.81 -6.78 14.33
C ASN A 106 -13.18 -6.07 14.43
N LYS A 107 -13.25 -4.78 14.75
CA LYS A 107 -14.57 -4.19 15.02
C LYS A 107 -14.81 -2.85 14.35
N VAL A 108 -14.75 -2.83 13.01
CA VAL A 108 -15.45 -1.78 12.27
C VAL A 108 -16.94 -2.18 12.28
N GLN A 109 -17.77 -1.37 12.93
CA GLN A 109 -19.20 -1.61 13.06
C GLN A 109 -19.93 -1.04 11.83
N ASN A 110 -20.98 -1.75 11.41
CA ASN A 110 -21.85 -1.30 10.33
C ASN A 110 -22.61 -0.01 10.74
N GLU A 111 -22.86 0.87 9.77
CA GLU A 111 -23.63 2.13 9.94
C GLU A 111 -23.03 3.12 10.95
N ARG A 112 -21.81 2.91 11.39
CA ARG A 112 -21.12 3.84 12.27
C ARG A 112 -20.30 4.84 11.48
N THR A 113 -20.30 6.08 11.95
CA THR A 113 -19.44 7.15 11.45
C THR A 113 -18.09 7.10 12.15
N TYR A 114 -17.04 7.24 11.36
CA TYR A 114 -15.64 7.29 11.80
C TYR A 114 -14.97 8.55 11.31
N THR A 115 -13.85 8.89 11.92
CA THR A 115 -12.98 9.97 11.46
C THR A 115 -11.68 9.37 10.98
N LEU A 116 -11.20 9.82 9.83
CA LEU A 116 -9.90 9.40 9.28
C LEU A 116 -8.76 9.99 10.13
N VAL A 117 -7.91 9.14 10.71
CA VAL A 117 -6.85 9.60 11.62
C VAL A 117 -5.59 10.06 10.91
N ARG A 118 -5.46 9.77 9.61
CA ARG A 118 -4.31 10.16 8.77
C ARG A 118 -4.75 10.35 7.31
N PRO A 119 -3.99 11.11 6.52
CA PRO A 119 -4.30 11.23 5.11
C PRO A 119 -4.08 9.91 4.37
N MET A 120 -4.89 9.68 3.34
CA MET A 120 -4.70 8.61 2.37
C MET A 120 -4.03 9.18 1.13
N ILE A 121 -2.91 8.57 0.73
CA ILE A 121 -2.09 9.05 -0.39
C ILE A 121 -2.03 7.93 -1.44
N ILE A 122 -2.37 8.27 -2.68
CA ILE A 122 -2.26 7.39 -3.85
C ILE A 122 -1.49 8.16 -4.93
N ASP A 123 -0.45 7.56 -5.49
CA ASP A 123 0.39 8.16 -6.54
C ASP A 123 0.87 9.59 -6.22
N GLU A 124 1.27 9.82 -4.96
CA GLU A 124 1.72 11.12 -4.42
C GLU A 124 0.60 12.17 -4.24
N GLU A 125 -0.65 11.82 -4.52
CA GLU A 125 -1.80 12.69 -4.30
C GLU A 125 -2.55 12.32 -3.01
N VAL A 126 -2.95 13.33 -2.25
CA VAL A 126 -3.81 13.15 -1.07
C VAL A 126 -5.24 12.96 -1.54
N VAL A 127 -5.71 11.72 -1.55
CA VAL A 127 -7.08 11.35 -1.98
C VAL A 127 -8.12 11.48 -0.87
N ALA A 128 -7.67 11.45 0.40
CA ALA A 128 -8.52 11.72 1.56
C ALA A 128 -7.69 12.38 2.67
N GLY A 129 -8.25 13.35 3.36
CA GLY A 129 -7.59 14.13 4.39
C GLY A 129 -7.72 13.53 5.79
N ARG A 130 -6.76 13.84 6.67
CA ARG A 130 -6.95 13.61 8.10
C ARG A 130 -8.15 14.42 8.60
N GLY A 131 -9.06 13.79 9.31
CA GLY A 131 -10.28 14.43 9.82
C GLY A 131 -11.51 14.20 8.95
N ASP A 132 -11.34 13.66 7.73
CA ASP A 132 -12.48 13.33 6.87
C ASP A 132 -13.44 12.37 7.57
N THR A 133 -14.71 12.55 7.33
CA THR A 133 -15.80 11.74 7.89
C THR A 133 -16.02 10.50 7.01
N ILE A 134 -15.93 9.33 7.62
CA ILE A 134 -16.02 8.04 6.92
C ILE A 134 -17.22 7.25 7.46
N ILE A 135 -18.03 6.72 6.55
CA ILE A 135 -19.20 5.88 6.90
C ILE A 135 -18.98 4.47 6.33
N HIS A 136 -19.15 3.47 7.19
CA HIS A 136 -19.17 2.07 6.80
C HIS A 136 -20.61 1.58 6.60
N SER A 137 -20.92 1.19 5.37
CA SER A 137 -22.26 0.72 4.97
C SER A 137 -22.34 -0.79 4.73
N GLY A 138 -21.27 -1.53 5.02
CA GLY A 138 -21.20 -2.98 4.77
C GLY A 138 -20.97 -3.80 6.04
N ALA A 139 -21.52 -5.01 6.08
CA ALA A 139 -21.37 -5.90 7.22
C ALA A 139 -20.05 -6.68 7.25
N LYS A 140 -19.30 -6.68 6.16
CA LYS A 140 -18.09 -7.51 5.98
C LYS A 140 -16.94 -6.71 5.39
N PRO A 141 -15.69 -7.05 5.74
CA PRO A 141 -14.54 -6.49 5.06
C PRO A 141 -14.56 -6.86 3.56
N ALA A 142 -14.07 -5.94 2.73
CA ALA A 142 -13.89 -6.16 1.29
C ALA A 142 -12.84 -7.25 1.01
N GLY A 143 -11.85 -7.37 1.90
CA GLY A 143 -10.83 -8.41 1.82
C GLY A 143 -9.85 -8.37 2.99
N LYS A 144 -8.81 -9.19 2.89
CA LYS A 144 -7.70 -9.24 3.86
C LYS A 144 -6.36 -9.31 3.14
N VAL A 145 -5.39 -8.58 3.66
CA VAL A 145 -3.98 -8.68 3.25
C VAL A 145 -3.13 -8.80 4.51
N TYR A 146 -2.34 -9.86 4.63
CA TYR A 146 -1.54 -10.19 5.82
C TYR A 146 -2.34 -10.18 7.13
N GLY A 147 -3.57 -10.71 7.10
CA GLY A 147 -4.46 -10.72 8.26
C GLY A 147 -5.17 -9.39 8.56
N VAL A 148 -4.77 -8.29 7.90
CA VAL A 148 -5.42 -6.99 8.03
C VAL A 148 -6.71 -6.97 7.22
N SER A 149 -7.81 -6.65 7.87
CA SER A 149 -9.10 -6.44 7.20
C SER A 149 -9.12 -5.07 6.52
N VAL A 150 -9.46 -5.06 5.23
CA VAL A 150 -9.68 -3.87 4.43
C VAL A 150 -11.18 -3.70 4.21
N PHE A 151 -11.68 -2.50 4.49
CA PHE A 151 -13.10 -2.16 4.39
C PHE A 151 -13.32 -1.19 3.23
N LYS A 152 -14.39 -1.39 2.46
CA LYS A 152 -14.88 -0.39 1.51
C LYS A 152 -15.82 0.55 2.26
N MET A 153 -15.53 1.82 2.25
CA MET A 153 -16.21 2.83 3.04
C MET A 153 -16.50 4.07 2.20
N TYR A 154 -17.43 4.88 2.63
CA TYR A 154 -17.77 6.13 1.98
C TYR A 154 -17.15 7.32 2.72
N ASN A 155 -16.36 8.12 2.02
CA ASN A 155 -15.85 9.39 2.53
C ASN A 155 -16.86 10.49 2.20
N VAL A 156 -17.45 11.07 3.24
CA VAL A 156 -18.50 12.10 3.10
C VAL A 156 -17.92 13.40 2.55
N ASP A 157 -16.74 13.79 3.01
CA ASP A 157 -16.10 15.06 2.65
C ASP A 157 -15.56 15.07 1.22
N LYS A 158 -15.30 13.89 0.65
CA LYS A 158 -14.84 13.70 -0.74
C LYS A 158 -15.92 13.17 -1.66
N GLU A 159 -17.10 12.85 -1.13
CA GLU A 159 -18.22 12.24 -1.88
C GLU A 159 -17.80 10.99 -2.69
N ALA A 160 -16.89 10.19 -2.14
CA ALA A 160 -16.27 9.07 -2.84
C ALA A 160 -16.15 7.81 -1.99
N MET A 161 -16.21 6.65 -2.67
CA MET A 161 -15.85 5.38 -2.04
C MET A 161 -14.33 5.27 -1.89
N MET A 162 -13.90 4.76 -0.76
CA MET A 162 -12.49 4.51 -0.46
C MET A 162 -12.29 3.17 0.25
N TYR A 163 -11.05 2.74 0.32
CA TYR A 163 -10.65 1.56 1.09
C TYR A 163 -9.75 1.98 2.23
N CYS A 164 -10.03 1.46 3.41
CA CYS A 164 -9.23 1.72 4.60
C CYS A 164 -9.24 0.51 5.55
N THR A 165 -8.36 0.52 6.52
CA THR A 165 -8.31 -0.45 7.60
C THR A 165 -8.85 0.17 8.89
N SER A 166 -9.08 -0.65 9.91
CA SER A 166 -9.47 -0.15 11.24
C SER A 166 -8.41 0.77 11.88
N HIS A 167 -7.15 0.70 11.45
CA HIS A 167 -6.07 1.57 11.93
C HIS A 167 -6.12 2.98 11.33
N ASP A 168 -6.89 3.17 10.26
CA ASP A 168 -7.10 4.46 9.62
C ASP A 168 -8.22 5.26 10.28
N LEU A 169 -8.99 4.64 11.17
CA LEU A 169 -10.27 5.12 11.69
C LEU A 169 -10.23 5.34 13.21
N ARG A 170 -10.98 6.34 13.64
CA ARG A 170 -11.26 6.64 15.04
C ARG A 170 -12.74 6.89 15.27
#